data_b6d2b5e6d297f70a286ffa2fba4ef346
#
_entry.id   b6d2b5e6d297f70a286ffa2fba4ef346
#
_cell.length_a   1.000
_cell.length_b   1.000
_cell.length_c   1.000
_cell.angle_alpha   90.00
_cell.angle_beta   90.00
_cell.angle_gamma   90.00
#
_symmetry.space_group_name_H-M   'P 1'
#
loop_
_entity.id
_entity.type
_entity.pdbx_description
1 polymer ?
#
loop_
_entity_poly.entity_id
_entity_poly.type
_entity_poly.pdbx_seq_one_letter_code
_entity_poly.pdbx_strand_id
1 'polypeptide(L)' 'MATQVKDQLMASHEEFRRLAQEHNQYSQRLSSLIEKRYLTEDEKLEEVRIKKLKLRLKDQMQMIEQEYKRDQTQVA' A
#
# COMPACT_ATOMS: atom_id res chain seq x y z
N MET A 1 20.47 4.94 -0.55
CA MET A 1 19.66 3.96 -1.26
C MET A 1 18.21 4.08 -0.87
N ALA A 2 17.39 4.24 -1.85
CA ALA A 2 16.00 4.65 -1.66
C ALA A 2 15.13 3.60 -0.96
N THR A 3 15.53 2.34 -0.96
CA THR A 3 14.72 1.26 -0.41
C THR A 3 14.85 1.11 1.11
N GLN A 4 15.81 1.76 1.71
CA GLN A 4 16.15 1.52 3.12
C GLN A 4 15.05 1.98 4.08
N VAL A 5 14.36 3.07 3.77
CA VAL A 5 13.30 3.57 4.63
C VAL A 5 12.15 2.56 4.70
N LYS A 6 11.73 2.04 3.57
CA LYS A 6 10.67 1.03 3.54
C LYS A 6 11.07 -0.24 4.26
N ASP A 7 12.30 -0.69 4.06
CA ASP A 7 12.80 -1.90 4.72
C ASP A 7 12.83 -1.71 6.24
N GLN A 8 13.28 -0.55 6.71
CA GLN A 8 13.30 -0.25 8.14
C GLN A 8 11.90 -0.20 8.73
N LEU A 9 10.97 0.41 8.03
CA LEU A 9 9.58 0.47 8.48
C LEU A 9 8.93 -0.91 8.50
N MET A 10 9.19 -1.73 7.50
CA MET A 10 8.70 -3.11 7.49
C MET A 10 9.22 -3.92 8.67
N ALA A 11 10.45 -3.65 9.08
CA ALA A 11 11.06 -4.38 10.19
C ALA A 11 10.60 -3.88 11.56
N SER A 12 10.36 -2.57 11.71
CA SER A 12 10.17 -1.97 13.02
C SER A 12 8.81 -1.29 13.24
N HIS A 13 8.06 -0.99 12.18
CA HIS A 13 6.81 -0.26 12.29
C HIS A 13 5.63 -1.19 11.99
N GLU A 14 4.92 -1.56 13.02
CA GLU A 14 3.86 -2.55 12.92
C GLU A 14 2.70 -2.09 12.03
N GLU A 15 2.28 -0.84 12.19
CA GLU A 15 1.21 -0.29 11.38
C GLU A 15 1.58 -0.22 9.90
N PHE A 16 2.80 0.20 9.60
CA PHE A 16 3.28 0.23 8.22
C PHE A 16 3.25 -1.17 7.61
N ARG A 17 3.70 -2.17 8.36
CA ARG A 17 3.71 -3.56 7.90
C ARG A 17 2.30 -4.04 7.60
N ARG A 18 1.34 -3.72 8.47
CA ARG A 18 -0.05 -4.10 8.26
C ARG A 18 -0.62 -3.45 7.00
N LEU A 19 -0.36 -2.17 6.80
CA LEU A 19 -0.79 -1.46 5.60
C LEU A 19 -0.19 -2.06 4.34
N ALA A 20 1.09 -2.43 4.40
CA ALA A 20 1.76 -3.06 3.27
C ALA A 20 1.15 -4.41 2.94
N GLN A 21 0.80 -5.21 3.95
CA GLN A 21 0.15 -6.50 3.74
C GLN A 21 -1.23 -6.34 3.11
N GLU A 22 -2.02 -5.39 3.59
CA GLU A 22 -3.32 -5.11 3.01
C GLU A 22 -3.19 -4.66 1.56
N HIS A 23 -2.25 -3.77 1.29
CA HIS A 23 -1.98 -3.29 -0.06
C HIS A 23 -1.63 -4.46 -0.99
N ASN A 24 -0.82 -5.38 -0.51
CA ASN A 24 -0.43 -6.56 -1.27
C ASN A 24 -1.63 -7.47 -1.56
N GLN A 25 -2.49 -7.67 -0.58
CA GLN A 25 -3.70 -8.48 -0.75
C GLN A 25 -4.62 -7.89 -1.81
N TYR A 26 -4.83 -6.58 -1.77
CA TYR A 26 -5.64 -5.91 -2.78
C TYR A 26 -4.97 -5.96 -4.15
N SER A 27 -3.64 -5.86 -4.21
CA SER A 27 -2.91 -5.97 -5.47
C SER A 27 -3.11 -7.33 -6.10
N GLN A 28 -3.06 -8.39 -5.30
CA GLN A 28 -3.26 -9.75 -5.79
C GLN A 28 -4.69 -9.95 -6.29
N ARG A 29 -5.67 -9.44 -5.55
CA ARG A 29 -7.06 -9.53 -5.98
C ARG A 29 -7.30 -8.77 -7.28
N LEU A 30 -6.73 -7.58 -7.38
CA LEU A 30 -6.85 -6.76 -8.58
C LEU A 30 -6.23 -7.46 -9.79
N SER A 31 -5.07 -8.08 -9.60
CA SER A 31 -4.43 -8.86 -10.67
C SER A 31 -5.33 -9.99 -11.15
N SER A 32 -5.98 -10.69 -10.23
CA SER A 32 -6.91 -11.77 -10.57
C SER A 32 -8.08 -11.23 -11.40
N LEU A 33 -8.60 -10.07 -11.06
CA LEU A 33 -9.69 -9.46 -11.82
C LEU A 33 -9.24 -9.04 -13.22
N ILE A 34 -8.05 -8.46 -13.32
CA ILE A 34 -7.50 -8.00 -14.60
C ILE A 34 -7.27 -9.16 -15.56
N GLU A 35 -6.89 -10.33 -15.03
CA GLU A 35 -6.67 -11.51 -15.84
C GLU A 35 -7.94 -12.10 -16.43
N LYS A 36 -9.10 -11.77 -15.85
CA LYS A 36 -10.38 -12.27 -16.38
C LYS A 36 -10.72 -11.59 -17.70
N ARG A 37 -11.21 -12.38 -18.62
CA ARG A 37 -11.61 -11.89 -19.94
C ARG A 37 -12.84 -11.02 -19.87
N TYR A 38 -13.79 -11.39 -19.00
CA TYR A 38 -15.04 -10.67 -18.81
C TYR A 38 -15.28 -10.53 -17.31
N LEU A 39 -15.61 -9.31 -16.91
CA LEU A 39 -15.97 -9.03 -15.53
C LEU A 39 -17.48 -8.90 -15.41
N THR A 40 -18.05 -9.47 -14.34
CA THR A 40 -19.43 -9.20 -13.98
C THR A 40 -19.56 -7.76 -13.49
N GLU A 41 -20.79 -7.27 -13.38
CA GLU A 41 -21.01 -5.92 -12.85
C GLU A 41 -20.45 -5.79 -11.43
N ASP A 42 -20.64 -6.81 -10.60
CA ASP A 42 -20.10 -6.81 -9.24
C ASP A 42 -18.58 -6.76 -9.24
N GLU A 43 -17.94 -7.49 -10.16
CA GLU A 43 -16.49 -7.50 -10.27
C GLU A 43 -15.95 -6.16 -10.76
N LYS A 44 -16.66 -5.49 -11.63
CA LYS A 44 -16.30 -4.13 -12.08
C LYS A 44 -16.33 -3.14 -10.91
N LEU A 45 -17.35 -3.25 -10.07
CA LEU A 45 -17.45 -2.42 -8.88
C LEU A 45 -16.34 -2.73 -7.89
N GLU A 46 -16.02 -4.01 -7.72
CA GLU A 46 -14.92 -4.44 -6.87
C GLU A 46 -13.60 -3.86 -7.34
N GLU A 47 -13.36 -3.89 -8.66
CA GLU A 47 -12.15 -3.32 -9.24
C GLU A 47 -11.98 -1.85 -8.87
N VAL A 48 -13.04 -1.06 -9.03
CA VAL A 48 -13.01 0.36 -8.69
C VAL A 48 -12.73 0.56 -7.20
N ARG A 49 -13.39 -0.22 -6.35
CA ARG A 49 -13.20 -0.13 -4.90
C ARG A 49 -11.78 -0.47 -4.49
N ILE A 50 -11.23 -1.53 -5.07
CA ILE A 50 -9.86 -1.96 -4.74
C ILE A 50 -8.87 -0.89 -5.15
N LYS A 51 -9.02 -0.28 -6.32
CA LYS A 51 -8.13 0.79 -6.76
C LYS A 51 -8.15 1.96 -5.79
N LYS A 52 -9.33 2.33 -5.30
CA LYS A 52 -9.45 3.41 -4.31
C LYS A 52 -8.82 3.03 -2.98
N LEU A 53 -9.03 1.80 -2.53
CA LEU A 53 -8.46 1.31 -1.27
C LEU A 53 -6.94 1.25 -1.34
N LYS A 54 -6.39 0.78 -2.46
CA LYS A 54 -4.94 0.75 -2.67
C LYS A 54 -4.35 2.15 -2.60
N LEU A 55 -5.02 3.12 -3.22
CA LEU A 55 -4.54 4.49 -3.20
C LEU A 55 -4.54 5.05 -1.77
N ARG A 56 -5.60 4.78 -1.01
CA ARG A 56 -5.65 5.18 0.40
C ARG A 56 -4.52 4.57 1.21
N LEU A 57 -4.30 3.27 1.06
CA LEU A 57 -3.23 2.59 1.78
C LEU A 57 -1.87 3.16 1.42
N LYS A 58 -1.66 3.40 0.14
CA LYS A 58 -0.42 3.99 -0.34
C LYS A 58 -0.20 5.38 0.26
N ASP A 59 -1.24 6.19 0.31
CA ASP A 59 -1.15 7.52 0.89
C ASP A 59 -0.78 7.45 2.37
N GLN A 60 -1.40 6.54 3.12
CA GLN A 60 -1.09 6.35 4.53
C GLN A 60 0.35 5.88 4.73
N MET A 61 0.80 4.97 3.89
CA MET A 61 2.18 4.49 3.94
C MET A 61 3.16 5.61 3.65
N GLN A 62 2.86 6.47 2.68
CA GLN A 62 3.70 7.61 2.36
C GLN A 62 3.78 8.60 3.50
N MET A 63 2.67 8.84 4.20
CA MET A 63 2.67 9.70 5.36
C MET A 63 3.59 9.17 6.46
N ILE A 64 3.55 7.87 6.71
CA ILE A 64 4.44 7.24 7.69
C ILE A 64 5.90 7.38 7.26
N GLU A 65 6.18 7.15 5.98
CA GLU A 65 7.53 7.30 5.45
C GLU A 65 8.04 8.73 5.61
N GLN A 66 7.20 9.70 5.33
CA GLN A 66 7.58 11.12 5.44
C GLN A 66 7.84 11.50 6.88
N GLU A 67 7.00 11.04 7.81
CA GLU A 67 7.21 11.29 9.24
C GLU A 67 8.51 10.67 9.71
N TYR A 68 8.78 9.45 9.29
CA TYR A 68 10.02 8.76 9.65
C TYR A 68 11.24 9.51 9.13
N LYS A 69 11.21 9.96 7.89
CA LYS A 69 12.31 10.72 7.30
C LYS A 69 12.50 12.06 8.02
N ARG A 70 11.40 12.73 8.36
CA ARG A 70 11.47 14.02 9.05
C ARG A 70 12.09 13.85 10.43
N ASP A 71 11.70 12.82 11.16
CA ASP A 71 12.26 12.56 12.48
C ASP A 71 13.77 12.32 12.41
N GLN A 72 14.22 11.61 11.37
CA GLN A 72 15.65 11.36 11.20
C GLN A 72 16.42 12.62 10.83
N THR A 73 15.83 13.50 10.05
CA THR A 73 16.52 14.73 9.62
C THR A 73 16.51 15.81 10.69
N GLN A 74 15.65 15.71 11.68
CA GLN A 74 15.57 16.69 12.77
C GLN A 74 16.59 16.44 13.88
N VAL A 75 17.35 15.40 13.78
CA VAL A 75 18.38 15.08 14.75
C VAL A 75 19.63 15.90 14.47
N ALA A 76 19.60 17.15 14.76
CA ALA A 76 20.81 17.95 14.57
C ALA A 76 21.12 18.72 15.85
#